data_08fb162ea58e4eb9d15ac6d9e15d02a4
#
_entry.id   08fb162ea58e4eb9d15ac6d9e15d02a4
#
_cell.length_a   1.000
_cell.length_b   1.000
_cell.length_c   1.000
_cell.angle_alpha   90.00
_cell.angle_beta   90.00
_cell.angle_gamma   90.00
#
_symmetry.space_group_name_H-M   'P 1'
#
loop_
_entity.id
_entity.type
_entity.pdbx_description
1 polymer ?
#
loop_
_entity_poly.entity_id
_entity_poly.type
_entity_poly.pdbx_seq_one_letter_code
_entity_poly.pdbx_strand_id
1 'polypeptide(L)'
;MRWLKSKLQTSGLALLGVADFTASLLGDQTELIRQLMLNAMGDFGEQRYPKSVARVRYAQGAVGLWYARTDVMAVLSARQGEAVARKTVKEISTLFRDLLPRSLAPRNGVRD
;
A
#
# COMPACT_ATOMS: atom_id res chain seq x y z
N MET A 1 13.00 0.57 6.00
CA MET A 1 12.26 1.13 5.48
C MET A 1 12.22 2.52 5.62
N ARG A 2 13.14 3.21 5.21
CA ARG A 2 13.12 4.46 5.27
C ARG A 2 12.10 5.03 4.47
N TRP A 3 11.78 4.56 3.28
CA TRP A 3 10.80 5.15 2.45
C TRP A 3 9.52 5.32 3.19
N LEU A 4 8.97 4.26 3.69
CA LEU A 4 7.73 4.33 4.34
C LEU A 4 7.81 5.09 5.62
N LYS A 5 8.82 4.87 6.39
CA LYS A 5 8.99 5.54 7.57
C LYS A 5 9.14 6.98 7.35
N SER A 6 9.98 7.40 6.47
CA SER A 6 10.21 8.73 6.18
C SER A 6 8.99 9.39 5.68
N LYS A 7 8.29 8.81 4.75
CA LYS A 7 7.14 9.43 4.23
C LYS A 7 6.02 9.51 5.21
N LEU A 8 5.81 8.51 5.96
CA LEU A 8 4.75 8.53 6.90
C LEU A 8 5.02 9.41 8.08
N GLN A 9 6.23 9.46 8.49
CA GLN A 9 6.54 10.26 9.59
C GLN A 9 6.79 11.67 9.27
N THR A 10 7.41 11.95 8.20
CA THR A 10 7.75 13.27 7.91
C THR A 10 6.91 13.92 6.91
N SER A 11 6.35 13.24 6.01
CA SER A 11 5.59 13.95 5.07
C SER A 11 4.21 13.57 5.07
N GLY A 12 3.89 12.44 5.43
CA GLY A 12 2.54 12.01 5.38
C GLY A 12 1.82 12.26 6.63
N LEU A 13 1.95 11.37 7.53
CA LEU A 13 1.20 11.42 8.73
C LEU A 13 1.49 12.58 9.62
N ALA A 14 2.72 12.88 9.75
CA ALA A 14 3.10 13.92 10.64
C ALA A 14 2.56 15.25 10.24
N LEU A 15 2.45 15.47 9.00
CA LEU A 15 2.02 16.75 8.55
C LEU A 15 0.55 16.91 8.37
N LEU A 16 -0.19 15.87 8.50
CA LEU A 16 -1.58 15.98 8.27
C LEU A 16 -2.46 16.29 9.44
N GLY A 17 -1.96 16.82 10.44
CA GLY A 17 -2.77 17.19 11.54
C GLY A 17 -3.01 15.98 12.35
N VAL A 18 -2.08 15.63 13.08
CA VAL A 18 -2.06 14.47 13.80
C VAL A 18 -3.26 14.01 14.51
N ALA A 19 -3.85 14.80 15.29
CA ALA A 19 -4.97 14.36 16.06
C ALA A 19 -6.13 13.91 15.22
N ASP A 20 -6.56 14.76 14.32
CA ASP A 20 -7.66 14.44 13.50
C ASP A 20 -7.33 13.33 12.58
N PHE A 21 -6.10 13.32 12.11
CA PHE A 21 -5.70 12.32 11.18
C PHE A 21 -5.64 10.97 11.86
N THR A 22 -5.22 10.93 13.09
CA THR A 22 -5.13 9.68 13.81
C THR A 22 -6.50 9.05 13.98
N ALA A 23 -7.47 9.84 14.31
CA ALA A 23 -8.80 9.33 14.49
C ALA A 23 -9.32 8.78 13.18
N SER A 24 -9.04 9.50 12.12
CA SER A 24 -9.46 9.10 10.82
C SER A 24 -8.72 7.85 10.41
N LEU A 25 -7.47 7.77 10.73
CA LEU A 25 -6.66 6.67 10.36
C LEU A 25 -7.12 5.39 11.01
N LEU A 26 -7.53 5.43 12.24
CA LEU A 26 -8.01 4.25 12.88
C LEU A 26 -9.26 3.74 12.20
N GLY A 27 -10.05 4.62 11.64
CA GLY A 27 -11.23 4.24 10.94
C GLY A 27 -10.98 3.99 9.47
N ASP A 28 -9.96 4.64 8.92
CA ASP A 28 -9.69 4.58 7.50
C ASP A 28 -8.32 4.09 7.13
N GLN A 29 -7.79 3.17 7.87
CA GLN A 29 -6.48 2.66 7.54
C GLN A 29 -6.47 1.98 6.17
N THR A 30 -7.58 1.38 5.81
CA THR A 30 -7.69 0.76 4.50
C THR A 30 -7.51 1.81 3.41
N GLU A 31 -8.09 2.97 3.63
CA GLU A 31 -7.97 4.02 2.63
C GLU A 31 -6.54 4.58 2.56
N LEU A 32 -5.87 4.63 3.68
CA LEU A 32 -4.49 5.07 3.68
C LEU A 32 -3.65 4.12 2.83
N ILE A 33 -3.87 2.82 3.00
CA ILE A 33 -3.12 1.84 2.24
C ILE A 33 -3.43 1.98 0.76
N ARG A 34 -4.70 2.22 0.42
CA ARG A 34 -5.07 2.43 -0.96
C ARG A 34 -4.29 3.60 -1.55
N GLN A 35 -4.21 4.70 -0.81
CA GLN A 35 -3.50 5.86 -1.29
C GLN A 35 -2.01 5.60 -1.45
N LEU A 36 -1.43 4.83 -0.55
CA LEU A 36 -0.02 4.50 -0.67
C LEU A 36 0.23 3.65 -1.92
N MET A 37 -0.67 2.72 -2.20
CA MET A 37 -0.53 1.89 -3.38
C MET A 37 -0.67 2.73 -4.64
N LEU A 38 -1.64 3.62 -4.69
CA LEU A 38 -1.85 4.46 -5.85
C LEU A 38 -0.67 5.42 -6.04
N ASN A 39 -0.15 5.96 -4.97
CA ASN A 39 0.99 6.84 -5.06
C ASN A 39 2.23 6.12 -5.57
N ALA A 40 2.39 4.88 -5.16
CA ALA A 40 3.53 4.10 -5.62
C ALA A 40 3.45 3.85 -7.13
N MET A 41 2.22 3.62 -7.63
CA MET A 41 2.05 3.39 -9.05
C MET A 41 2.23 4.68 -9.84
N GLY A 42 1.78 5.78 -9.28
CA GLY A 42 2.00 7.10 -9.86
C GLY A 42 1.48 7.31 -11.28
N ASP A 43 1.99 8.33 -11.92
CA ASP A 43 1.58 8.63 -13.27
C ASP A 43 1.98 7.54 -14.25
N PHE A 44 3.07 6.88 -13.98
CA PHE A 44 3.51 5.79 -14.81
C PHE A 44 2.43 4.71 -14.86
N GLY A 45 1.86 4.39 -13.70
CA GLY A 45 0.80 3.41 -13.64
C GLY A 45 -0.43 3.87 -14.36
N GLU A 46 -0.81 5.12 -14.18
CA GLU A 46 -1.99 5.66 -14.82
C GLU A 46 -1.87 5.59 -16.34
N GLN A 47 -0.72 5.88 -16.85
CA GLN A 47 -0.54 5.90 -18.28
C GLN A 47 -0.29 4.54 -18.91
N ARG A 48 0.47 3.72 -18.25
CA ARG A 48 0.81 2.45 -18.83
C ARG A 48 -0.01 1.28 -18.36
N TYR A 49 -0.56 1.35 -17.20
CA TYR A 49 -1.29 0.24 -16.61
C TYR A 49 -2.61 0.70 -15.98
N PRO A 50 -3.44 1.38 -16.76
CA PRO A 50 -4.68 1.95 -16.20
C PRO A 50 -5.61 0.91 -15.58
N LYS A 51 -5.60 -0.31 -16.08
CA LYS A 51 -6.48 -1.32 -15.50
C LYS A 51 -5.99 -1.75 -14.13
N SER A 52 -4.67 -1.81 -13.97
CA SER A 52 -4.11 -2.17 -12.68
C SER A 52 -4.39 -1.08 -11.67
N VAL A 53 -4.26 0.17 -12.09
CA VAL A 53 -4.55 1.28 -11.22
C VAL A 53 -6.03 1.27 -10.83
N ALA A 54 -6.90 0.97 -11.77
CA ALA A 54 -8.32 0.91 -11.48
C ALA A 54 -8.64 -0.19 -10.46
N ARG A 55 -7.96 -1.31 -10.55
CA ARG A 55 -8.19 -2.39 -9.60
C ARG A 55 -7.86 -1.96 -8.17
N VAL A 56 -6.83 -1.15 -8.01
CA VAL A 56 -6.48 -0.65 -6.69
C VAL A 56 -7.49 0.42 -6.28
N ARG A 57 -7.81 1.31 -7.21
CA ARG A 57 -8.68 2.43 -6.90
C ARG A 57 -10.07 1.97 -6.45
N TYR A 58 -10.58 0.94 -7.08
CA TYR A 58 -11.91 0.47 -6.78
C TYR A 58 -12.00 -0.84 -5.98
N ALA A 59 -10.88 -1.27 -5.43
CA ALA A 59 -10.87 -2.48 -4.63
C ALA A 59 -11.78 -2.33 -3.42
N GLN A 60 -12.46 -3.40 -3.08
CA GLN A 60 -13.40 -3.34 -1.99
C GLN A 60 -12.76 -3.77 -0.70
N GLY A 61 -12.57 -2.84 0.18
CA GLY A 61 -12.04 -3.13 1.51
C GLY A 61 -10.61 -3.62 1.55
N ALA A 62 -10.18 -4.00 2.72
CA ALA A 62 -8.81 -4.44 2.90
C ALA A 62 -8.51 -5.71 2.12
N VAL A 63 -9.45 -6.62 2.05
CA VAL A 63 -9.23 -7.87 1.35
C VAL A 63 -9.04 -7.62 -0.15
N GLY A 64 -9.85 -6.73 -0.72
CA GLY A 64 -9.72 -6.39 -2.12
C GLY A 64 -8.36 -5.77 -2.41
N LEU A 65 -7.90 -4.89 -1.53
CA LEU A 65 -6.60 -4.28 -1.71
C LEU A 65 -5.48 -5.29 -1.54
N TRP A 66 -5.67 -6.23 -0.64
CA TRP A 66 -4.66 -7.27 -0.43
C TRP A 66 -4.42 -8.04 -1.72
N TYR A 67 -5.50 -8.40 -2.42
CA TYR A 67 -5.35 -9.12 -3.66
C TYR A 67 -4.83 -8.21 -4.79
N ALA A 68 -5.06 -6.92 -4.69
CA ALA A 68 -4.58 -6.00 -5.72
C ALA A 68 -3.07 -5.73 -5.62
N ARG A 69 -2.40 -6.28 -4.61
CA ARG A 69 -0.95 -6.11 -4.53
C ARG A 69 -0.24 -6.64 -5.75
N THR A 70 -0.81 -7.62 -6.42
CA THR A 70 -0.18 -8.16 -7.60
C THR A 70 -0.15 -7.11 -8.71
N ASP A 71 -1.16 -6.25 -8.75
CA ASP A 71 -1.18 -5.20 -9.74
C ASP A 71 -0.11 -4.15 -9.41
N VAL A 72 0.06 -3.85 -8.15
CA VAL A 72 1.08 -2.90 -7.73
C VAL A 72 2.44 -3.46 -8.07
N MET A 73 2.65 -4.75 -7.80
CA MET A 73 3.92 -5.38 -8.07
C MET A 73 4.25 -5.32 -9.56
N ALA A 74 3.27 -5.57 -10.41
CA ALA A 74 3.50 -5.55 -11.85
C ALA A 74 3.90 -4.16 -12.32
N VAL A 75 3.21 -3.14 -11.84
CA VAL A 75 3.49 -1.78 -12.25
C VAL A 75 4.86 -1.34 -11.75
N LEU A 76 5.16 -1.63 -10.50
CA LEU A 76 6.43 -1.21 -9.95
C LEU A 76 7.61 -1.96 -10.57
N SER A 77 7.39 -3.21 -10.92
CA SER A 77 8.46 -3.97 -11.56
C SER A 77 8.80 -3.34 -12.91
N ALA A 78 7.78 -2.91 -13.64
CA ALA A 78 8.01 -2.29 -14.93
C ALA A 78 8.64 -0.91 -14.76
N ARG A 79 8.32 -0.22 -13.70
CA ARG A 79 8.80 1.11 -13.50
C ARG A 79 10.18 1.19 -12.86
N GLN A 80 10.43 0.38 -11.87
CA GLN A 80 11.62 0.47 -11.07
C GLN A 80 12.45 -0.80 -10.98
N GLY A 81 12.00 -1.86 -11.56
CA GLY A 81 12.70 -3.13 -11.48
C GLY A 81 12.14 -3.99 -10.38
N GLU A 82 12.30 -5.27 -10.53
CA GLU A 82 11.72 -6.23 -9.61
C GLU A 82 12.21 -6.14 -8.16
N ALA A 83 13.48 -5.86 -7.97
CA ALA A 83 14.01 -5.81 -6.62
C ALA A 83 13.38 -4.69 -5.81
N VAL A 84 13.26 -3.51 -6.41
CA VAL A 84 12.66 -2.39 -5.73
C VAL A 84 11.17 -2.63 -5.55
N ALA A 85 10.53 -3.19 -6.57
CA ALA A 85 9.12 -3.47 -6.49
C ALA A 85 8.81 -4.42 -5.35
N ARG A 86 9.60 -5.46 -5.23
CA ARG A 86 9.39 -6.45 -4.20
C ARG A 86 9.53 -5.86 -2.82
N LYS A 87 10.50 -4.99 -2.66
CA LYS A 87 10.73 -4.35 -1.38
C LYS A 87 9.56 -3.44 -1.01
N THR A 88 9.11 -2.65 -1.96
CA THR A 88 8.00 -1.73 -1.70
C THR A 88 6.71 -2.48 -1.39
N VAL A 89 6.43 -3.51 -2.15
CA VAL A 89 5.20 -4.26 -1.92
C VAL A 89 5.27 -4.99 -0.57
N LYS A 90 6.44 -5.42 -0.18
CA LYS A 90 6.60 -6.06 1.10
C LYS A 90 6.29 -5.07 2.22
N GLU A 91 6.79 -3.86 2.10
CA GLU A 91 6.55 -2.84 3.09
C GLU A 91 5.06 -2.50 3.18
N ILE A 92 4.41 -2.39 2.04
CA ILE A 92 2.99 -2.11 2.03
C ILE A 92 2.23 -3.28 2.64
N SER A 93 2.66 -4.50 2.34
CA SER A 93 1.99 -5.69 2.86
C SER A 93 1.95 -5.72 4.39
N THR A 94 2.97 -5.20 5.03
CA THR A 94 3.00 -5.22 6.49
C THR A 94 1.90 -4.36 7.09
N LEU A 95 1.40 -3.39 6.32
CA LEU A 95 0.38 -2.50 6.83
C LEU A 95 -0.98 -3.18 6.91
N PHE A 96 -1.12 -4.32 6.28
CA PHE A 96 -2.37 -5.03 6.29
C PHE A 96 -2.54 -5.95 7.51
N ARG A 97 -1.49 -6.11 8.27
CA ARG A 97 -1.50 -7.10 9.33
C ARG A 97 -2.76 -7.16 10.18
N ASP A 98 -3.22 -6.05 10.67
CA ASP A 98 -4.36 -6.05 11.53
C ASP A 98 -5.69 -5.84 10.82
N LEU A 99 -5.67 -5.78 9.51
CA LEU A 99 -6.88 -5.54 8.76
C LEU A 99 -7.44 -6.77 8.06
N LEU A 100 -6.70 -7.84 8.05
CA LEU A 100 -7.11 -9.02 7.32
C LEU A 100 -7.58 -10.13 8.23
N PRO A 101 -8.41 -11.02 7.70
CA PRO A 101 -8.80 -12.17 8.47
C PRO A 101 -7.55 -12.96 8.74
N ARG A 102 -7.53 -13.66 9.86
CA ARG A 102 -6.39 -14.45 10.22
C ARG A 102 -5.86 -15.33 9.13
N SER A 103 -6.72 -15.90 8.35
CA SER A 103 -6.28 -16.79 7.29
C SER A 103 -5.49 -16.11 6.20
N LEU A 104 -5.65 -14.80 6.05
CA LEU A 104 -4.93 -14.08 5.02
C LEU A 104 -3.80 -13.24 5.57
N ALA A 105 -3.76 -13.05 6.86
CA ALA A 105 -2.76 -12.14 7.43
C ALA A 105 -1.34 -12.64 7.21
N PRO A 106 -0.42 -11.73 6.97
CA PRO A 106 0.96 -12.12 6.76
C PRO A 106 1.51 -12.74 8.02
N ARG A 107 2.33 -13.77 7.83
CA ARG A 107 2.84 -14.40 8.95
C ARG A 107 4.05 -13.77 9.33
N ASN A 108 4.24 -13.32 10.47
CA ASN A 108 5.29 -12.63 10.85
C ASN A 108 6.53 -13.29 10.73
N GLY A 109 7.26 -13.15 9.93
CA GLY A 109 8.55 -13.65 9.79
C GLY A 109 8.68 -15.09 9.77
N VAL A 110 7.69 -15.75 9.78
CA VAL A 110 7.77 -17.09 9.87
C VAL A 110 8.11 -17.65 8.62
N ARG A 111 7.63 -17.35 7.65
CA ARG A 111 7.95 -17.86 6.56
C ARG A 111 7.90 -17.02 5.61
N ASP A 112 7.97 -16.27 5.51
CA ASP A 112 7.89 -15.37 4.58
C ASP A 112 8.91 -15.35 3.98
#